data_1bed387bc0ee520436c4b7be14b035fe
#
_entry.id   1bed387bc0ee520436c4b7be14b035fe
#
_cell.length_a   1.000
_cell.length_b   1.000
_cell.length_c   1.000
_cell.angle_alpha   90.00
_cell.angle_beta   90.00
_cell.angle_gamma   90.00
#
_symmetry.space_group_name_H-M   'P 1'
#
loop_
_entity.id
_entity.type
_entity.pdbx_description
1 polymer ?
#
loop_
_entity_poly.entity_id
_entity_poly.type
_entity_poly.pdbx_seq_one_letter_code
_entity_poly.pdbx_strand_id
1 'polypeptide(L)'
;TTVTCIEAAQAVQQRCAARNISNAVIVGAGFIGLEMAVALADQWGIKTTVIELLPQVLPAQISPNLARMAQHDLEELGITVLTGEQVKELKGQDGKVRQVVTDKRVIDADEVIFSVGVSPNSQIAADAGLDCHPRGGIIVDKHMRTNDPDIYAGGDCVVVPNLITGQPAYLPMGSMAN
;
A
#
# COMPACT_ATOMS: atom_id res chain seq x y z
N THR A 1 2.16 -12.31 2.41
CA THR A 1 1.66 -11.58 3.60
C THR A 1 1.01 -10.28 3.16
N THR A 2 -0.08 -9.86 3.80
CA THR A 2 -0.62 -8.49 3.77
C THR A 2 -0.46 -7.93 5.18
N VAL A 3 0.00 -6.68 5.32
CA VAL A 3 0.19 -6.04 6.64
C VAL A 3 -1.07 -5.21 6.93
N THR A 4 -2.13 -5.88 7.35
CA THR A 4 -3.45 -5.28 7.61
C THR A 4 -3.81 -5.23 9.09
N CYS A 5 -2.99 -5.80 9.96
CA CYS A 5 -3.17 -5.79 11.41
C CYS A 5 -1.81 -5.85 12.13
N ILE A 6 -1.81 -5.55 13.42
CA ILE A 6 -0.60 -5.51 14.25
C ILE A 6 0.09 -6.88 14.29
N GLU A 7 -0.68 -7.95 14.39
CA GLU A 7 -0.16 -9.33 14.46
C GLU A 7 0.62 -9.71 13.19
N ALA A 8 0.13 -9.29 12.02
CA ALA A 8 0.83 -9.50 10.74
C ALA A 8 2.15 -8.73 10.71
N ALA A 9 2.17 -7.48 11.17
CA ALA A 9 3.38 -6.66 11.26
C ALA A 9 4.40 -7.29 12.24
N GLN A 10 3.94 -7.72 13.42
CA GLN A 10 4.77 -8.40 14.41
C GLN A 10 5.35 -9.71 13.89
N ALA A 11 4.58 -10.48 13.11
CA ALA A 11 5.06 -11.73 12.51
C ALA A 11 6.18 -11.46 11.48
N VAL A 12 6.08 -10.40 10.67
CA VAL A 12 7.17 -9.99 9.77
C VAL A 12 8.39 -9.56 10.58
N GLN A 13 8.21 -8.71 11.59
CA GLN A 13 9.29 -8.24 12.46
C GLN A 13 10.03 -9.40 13.14
N GLN A 14 9.30 -10.39 13.68
CA GLN A 14 9.91 -11.58 14.30
C GLN A 14 10.75 -12.38 13.31
N ARG A 15 10.29 -12.55 12.06
CA ARG A 15 11.05 -13.24 11.02
C ARG A 15 12.31 -12.45 10.62
N CYS A 16 12.23 -11.13 10.56
CA CYS A 16 13.40 -10.26 10.35
C CYS A 16 14.42 -10.43 11.48
N ALA A 17 13.98 -10.32 12.73
CA ALA A 17 14.82 -10.46 13.92
C ALA A 17 15.49 -11.84 14.00
N ALA A 18 14.79 -12.90 13.62
CA ALA A 18 15.32 -14.27 13.55
C ALA A 18 16.22 -14.51 12.34
N ARG A 19 16.47 -13.51 11.48
CA ARG A 19 17.24 -13.61 10.23
C ARG A 19 16.72 -14.68 9.26
N ASN A 20 15.42 -14.90 9.26
CA ASN A 20 14.76 -15.88 8.40
C ASN A 20 14.38 -15.31 7.02
N ILE A 21 14.64 -14.02 6.79
CA ILE A 21 14.38 -13.32 5.53
C ILE A 21 15.69 -12.72 5.05
N SER A 22 16.12 -13.10 3.87
CA SER A 22 17.28 -12.53 3.19
C SER A 22 16.87 -11.73 1.94
N ASN A 23 15.80 -12.18 1.28
CA ASN A 23 15.24 -11.54 0.08
C ASN A 23 13.74 -11.28 0.31
N ALA A 24 13.34 -10.03 0.28
CA ALA A 24 11.95 -9.62 0.36
C ALA A 24 11.49 -9.02 -0.97
N VAL A 25 10.26 -9.36 -1.36
CA VAL A 25 9.60 -8.76 -2.52
C VAL A 25 8.35 -8.02 -2.04
N ILE A 26 8.25 -6.75 -2.40
CA ILE A 26 7.07 -5.92 -2.16
C ILE A 26 6.31 -5.79 -3.48
N VAL A 27 5.03 -6.12 -3.47
CA VAL A 27 4.16 -5.99 -4.63
C VAL A 27 3.26 -4.77 -4.45
N GLY A 28 3.49 -3.74 -5.26
CA GLY A 28 2.86 -2.44 -5.21
C GLY A 28 3.78 -1.34 -4.65
N ALA A 29 3.98 -0.27 -5.42
CA ALA A 29 4.82 0.87 -5.09
C ALA A 29 4.01 2.11 -4.65
N GLY A 30 2.93 1.90 -3.90
CA GLY A 30 2.22 2.94 -3.16
C GLY A 30 2.93 3.28 -1.84
N PHE A 31 2.38 4.20 -1.04
CA PHE A 31 2.97 4.63 0.24
C PHE A 31 3.34 3.44 1.15
N ILE A 32 2.39 2.55 1.41
CA ILE A 32 2.60 1.40 2.30
C ILE A 32 3.74 0.51 1.78
N GLY A 33 3.76 0.23 0.46
CA GLY A 33 4.79 -0.63 -0.13
C GLY A 33 6.18 -0.01 -0.04
N LEU A 34 6.31 1.28 -0.30
CA LEU A 34 7.60 1.98 -0.22
C LEU A 34 8.08 2.11 1.23
N GLU A 35 7.20 2.43 2.19
CA GLU A 35 7.56 2.46 3.61
C GLU A 35 8.03 1.09 4.11
N MET A 36 7.34 0.02 3.71
CA MET A 36 7.77 -1.35 4.04
C MET A 36 9.12 -1.71 3.40
N ALA A 37 9.34 -1.29 2.15
CA ALA A 37 10.60 -1.54 1.45
C ALA A 37 11.77 -0.85 2.14
N VAL A 38 11.61 0.44 2.50
CA VAL A 38 12.62 1.20 3.24
C VAL A 38 12.88 0.57 4.61
N ALA A 39 11.83 0.22 5.36
CA ALA A 39 11.99 -0.41 6.67
C ALA A 39 12.76 -1.74 6.59
N LEU A 40 12.50 -2.58 5.59
CA LEU A 40 13.20 -3.85 5.43
C LEU A 40 14.66 -3.67 5.00
N ALA A 41 14.92 -2.74 4.07
CA ALA A 41 16.27 -2.50 3.57
C ALA A 41 17.14 -1.76 4.61
N ASP A 42 16.67 -0.65 5.15
CA ASP A 42 17.46 0.23 6.02
C ASP A 42 17.59 -0.33 7.44
N GLN A 43 16.48 -0.75 8.07
CA GLN A 43 16.52 -1.20 9.48
C GLN A 43 17.01 -2.63 9.64
N TRP A 44 16.77 -3.51 8.65
CA TRP A 44 17.07 -4.93 8.77
C TRP A 44 18.16 -5.42 7.81
N GLY A 45 18.59 -4.57 6.85
CA GLY A 45 19.60 -4.95 5.85
C GLY A 45 19.13 -6.05 4.90
N ILE A 46 17.81 -6.18 4.70
CA ILE A 46 17.22 -7.22 3.84
C ILE A 46 17.26 -6.74 2.39
N LYS A 47 17.77 -7.59 1.49
CA LYS A 47 17.70 -7.31 0.06
C LYS A 47 16.25 -7.21 -0.39
N THR A 48 15.84 -6.00 -0.76
CA THR A 48 14.43 -5.70 -1.03
C THR A 48 14.22 -5.33 -2.49
N THR A 49 13.20 -5.93 -3.10
CA THR A 49 12.74 -5.63 -4.46
C THR A 49 11.30 -5.15 -4.40
N VAL A 50 10.99 -4.01 -5.01
CA VAL A 50 9.64 -3.49 -5.20
C VAL A 50 9.21 -3.74 -6.63
N ILE A 51 8.02 -4.32 -6.84
CA ILE A 51 7.42 -4.57 -8.15
C ILE A 51 6.15 -3.74 -8.26
N GLU A 52 6.06 -2.92 -9.32
CA GLU A 52 4.89 -2.07 -9.60
C GLU A 52 4.39 -2.34 -11.02
N LEU A 53 3.08 -2.54 -11.14
CA LEU A 53 2.41 -2.77 -12.42
C LEU A 53 2.46 -1.53 -13.33
N LEU A 54 2.31 -0.35 -12.74
CA LEU A 54 2.30 0.92 -13.44
C LEU A 54 3.73 1.42 -13.73
N PRO A 55 3.91 2.38 -14.66
CA PRO A 55 5.25 2.75 -15.15
C PRO A 55 6.06 3.62 -14.17
N GLN A 56 5.56 3.88 -12.96
CA GLN A 56 6.27 4.69 -11.96
C GLN A 56 5.89 4.29 -10.53
N VAL A 57 6.69 4.66 -9.56
CA VAL A 57 6.33 4.62 -8.13
C VAL A 57 5.31 5.70 -7.81
N LEU A 58 4.48 5.49 -6.77
CA LEU A 58 3.41 6.41 -6.33
C LEU A 58 2.53 6.92 -7.49
N PRO A 59 2.01 6.02 -8.35
CA PRO A 59 1.48 6.40 -9.67
C PRO A 59 0.23 7.29 -9.61
N ALA A 60 -0.53 7.25 -8.52
CA ALA A 60 -1.73 8.05 -8.33
C ALA A 60 -1.50 9.33 -7.49
N GLN A 61 -0.30 9.51 -6.92
CA GLN A 61 -0.03 10.49 -5.88
C GLN A 61 0.88 11.63 -6.34
N ILE A 62 1.85 11.33 -7.21
CA ILE A 62 2.86 12.33 -7.60
C ILE A 62 3.08 12.34 -9.12
N SER A 63 3.64 13.46 -9.61
CA SER A 63 4.00 13.60 -11.01
C SER A 63 5.17 12.68 -11.41
N PRO A 64 5.33 12.34 -12.71
CA PRO A 64 6.43 11.48 -13.17
C PRO A 64 7.84 12.00 -12.83
N ASN A 65 8.01 13.31 -12.73
CA ASN A 65 9.30 13.90 -12.36
C ASN A 65 9.66 13.59 -10.90
N LEU A 66 8.70 13.79 -9.98
CA LEU A 66 8.87 13.46 -8.58
C LEU A 66 9.01 11.96 -8.36
N ALA A 67 8.28 11.15 -9.15
CA ALA A 67 8.38 9.69 -9.07
C ALA A 67 9.79 9.20 -9.42
N ARG A 68 10.44 9.81 -10.42
CA ARG A 68 11.85 9.48 -10.75
C ARG A 68 12.83 9.83 -9.64
N MET A 69 12.62 10.97 -8.97
CA MET A 69 13.44 11.36 -7.81
C MET A 69 13.25 10.35 -6.67
N ALA A 70 12.00 10.06 -6.31
CA ALA A 70 11.71 9.08 -5.26
C ALA A 70 12.26 7.68 -5.58
N GLN A 71 12.18 7.24 -6.84
CA GLN A 71 12.77 5.98 -7.26
C GLN A 71 14.29 5.99 -7.11
N HIS A 72 14.95 7.08 -7.50
CA HIS A 72 16.41 7.23 -7.34
C HIS A 72 16.82 7.14 -5.87
N ASP A 73 16.12 7.82 -4.97
CA ASP A 73 16.39 7.77 -3.53
C ASP A 73 16.24 6.34 -2.98
N LEU A 74 15.23 5.58 -3.45
CA LEU A 74 15.08 4.17 -3.08
C LEU A 74 16.22 3.29 -3.59
N GLU A 75 16.68 3.53 -4.82
CA GLU A 75 17.79 2.81 -5.43
C GLU A 75 19.12 3.12 -4.72
N GLU A 76 19.34 4.35 -4.23
CA GLU A 76 20.48 4.71 -3.37
C GLU A 76 20.47 3.98 -2.03
N LEU A 77 19.30 3.61 -1.49
CA LEU A 77 19.15 2.75 -0.33
C LEU A 77 19.37 1.25 -0.65
N GLY A 78 19.74 0.90 -1.89
CA GLY A 78 19.95 -0.48 -2.32
C GLY A 78 18.68 -1.27 -2.62
N ILE A 79 17.53 -0.58 -2.71
CA ILE A 79 16.25 -1.20 -3.07
C ILE A 79 16.16 -1.34 -4.59
N THR A 80 15.86 -2.54 -5.09
CA THR A 80 15.60 -2.74 -6.51
C THR A 80 14.16 -2.35 -6.83
N VAL A 81 13.93 -1.42 -7.75
CA VAL A 81 12.59 -0.97 -8.16
C VAL A 81 12.30 -1.42 -9.58
N LEU A 82 11.24 -2.22 -9.76
CA LEU A 82 10.80 -2.77 -11.05
C LEU A 82 9.41 -2.23 -11.37
N THR A 83 9.34 -1.24 -12.26
CA THR A 83 8.07 -0.64 -12.72
C THR A 83 7.62 -1.20 -14.07
N GLY A 84 6.32 -1.10 -14.35
CA GLY A 84 5.70 -1.66 -15.56
C GLY A 84 5.84 -3.19 -15.61
N GLU A 85 5.81 -3.87 -14.47
CA GLU A 85 6.03 -5.32 -14.36
C GLU A 85 4.93 -5.96 -13.51
N GLN A 86 4.34 -7.04 -14.02
CA GLN A 86 3.20 -7.71 -13.41
C GLN A 86 3.59 -9.02 -12.75
N VAL A 87 3.30 -9.16 -11.47
CA VAL A 87 3.39 -10.46 -10.77
C VAL A 87 2.32 -11.40 -11.33
N LYS A 88 2.74 -12.61 -11.73
CA LYS A 88 1.89 -13.66 -12.30
C LYS A 88 1.68 -14.82 -11.35
N GLU A 89 2.72 -15.22 -10.62
CA GLU A 89 2.70 -16.42 -9.79
C GLU A 89 3.65 -16.28 -8.61
N LEU A 90 3.30 -16.91 -7.48
CA LEU A 90 4.23 -17.19 -6.39
C LEU A 90 4.55 -18.67 -6.39
N LYS A 91 5.82 -19.02 -6.49
CA LYS A 91 6.29 -20.40 -6.32
C LYS A 91 6.78 -20.61 -4.90
N GLY A 92 6.38 -21.71 -4.32
CA GLY A 92 6.74 -22.06 -2.95
C GLY A 92 6.98 -23.54 -2.77
N GLN A 93 7.55 -23.87 -1.62
CA GLN A 93 7.75 -25.25 -1.17
C GLN A 93 7.51 -25.29 0.34
N ASP A 94 6.82 -26.34 0.80
CA ASP A 94 6.53 -26.59 2.22
C ASP A 94 5.85 -25.38 2.92
N GLY A 95 4.89 -24.74 2.21
CA GLY A 95 4.14 -23.59 2.72
C GLY A 95 4.94 -22.29 2.80
N LYS A 96 6.15 -22.24 2.25
CA LYS A 96 7.01 -21.05 2.20
C LYS A 96 7.21 -20.60 0.77
N VAL A 97 7.13 -19.29 0.53
CA VAL A 97 7.48 -18.71 -0.77
C VAL A 97 8.98 -18.90 -1.03
N ARG A 98 9.32 -19.12 -2.28
CA ARG A 98 10.70 -19.24 -2.77
C ARG A 98 10.98 -18.30 -3.93
N GLN A 99 9.97 -18.06 -4.77
CA GLN A 99 10.14 -17.22 -5.95
C GLN A 99 8.87 -16.45 -6.26
N VAL A 100 9.05 -15.25 -6.79
CA VAL A 100 8.01 -14.45 -7.45
C VAL A 100 8.26 -14.51 -8.96
N VAL A 101 7.26 -14.93 -9.71
CA VAL A 101 7.30 -14.95 -11.18
C VAL A 101 6.53 -13.75 -11.69
N THR A 102 7.18 -12.95 -12.51
CA THR A 102 6.57 -11.84 -13.21
C THR A 102 6.37 -12.15 -14.69
N ASP A 103 5.80 -11.23 -15.44
CA ASP A 103 5.72 -11.31 -16.89
C ASP A 103 7.10 -11.14 -17.58
N LYS A 104 8.16 -10.76 -16.84
CA LYS A 104 9.49 -10.48 -17.39
C LYS A 104 10.60 -11.34 -16.79
N ARG A 105 10.46 -11.82 -15.55
CA ARG A 105 11.54 -12.53 -14.85
C ARG A 105 11.06 -13.38 -13.67
N VAL A 106 12.00 -14.12 -13.08
CA VAL A 106 11.83 -14.84 -11.82
C VAL A 106 12.75 -14.22 -10.78
N ILE A 107 12.22 -13.96 -9.58
CA ILE A 107 12.91 -13.29 -8.48
C ILE A 107 12.87 -14.19 -7.26
N ASP A 108 14.00 -14.50 -6.66
CA ASP A 108 14.05 -15.26 -5.40
C ASP A 108 13.48 -14.43 -4.24
N ALA A 109 12.67 -15.06 -3.39
CA ALA A 109 12.00 -14.39 -2.29
C ALA A 109 11.78 -15.34 -1.11
N ASP A 110 12.16 -14.89 0.09
CA ASP A 110 11.85 -15.55 1.36
C ASP A 110 10.57 -14.96 2.00
N GLU A 111 10.24 -13.72 1.62
CA GLU A 111 9.04 -13.01 2.04
C GLU A 111 8.44 -12.23 0.87
N VAL A 112 7.10 -12.25 0.78
CA VAL A 112 6.36 -11.41 -0.17
C VAL A 112 5.30 -10.63 0.58
N ILE A 113 5.34 -9.30 0.44
CA ILE A 113 4.36 -8.38 1.03
C ILE A 113 3.54 -7.77 -0.10
N PHE A 114 2.22 -7.91 -0.02
CA PHE A 114 1.27 -7.28 -0.94
C PHE A 114 0.78 -5.96 -0.38
N SER A 115 0.96 -4.89 -1.16
CA SER A 115 0.51 -3.52 -0.88
C SER A 115 -0.15 -2.90 -2.10
N VAL A 116 -1.07 -3.65 -2.72
CA VAL A 116 -1.72 -3.32 -4.00
C VAL A 116 -2.95 -2.41 -3.85
N GLY A 117 -3.06 -1.73 -2.74
CA GLY A 117 -4.11 -0.76 -2.42
C GLY A 117 -4.93 -1.15 -1.19
N VAL A 118 -5.75 -0.21 -0.77
CA VAL A 118 -6.65 -0.33 0.39
C VAL A 118 -8.08 0.00 -0.04
N SER A 119 -9.04 -0.57 0.66
CA SER A 119 -10.46 -0.27 0.49
C SER A 119 -11.01 0.31 1.80
N PRO A 120 -11.80 1.39 1.74
CA PRO A 120 -12.43 1.95 2.93
C PRO A 120 -13.33 0.92 3.61
N ASN A 121 -13.23 0.81 4.94
CA ASN A 121 -14.12 -0.04 5.72
C ASN A 121 -15.40 0.74 6.05
N SER A 122 -16.32 0.81 5.09
CA SER A 122 -17.56 1.60 5.17
C SER A 122 -18.85 0.76 5.21
N GLN A 123 -18.74 -0.58 5.32
CA GLN A 123 -19.89 -1.47 5.24
C GLN A 123 -20.95 -1.16 6.33
N ILE A 124 -20.51 -0.93 7.57
CA ILE A 124 -21.43 -0.60 8.67
C ILE A 124 -22.23 0.68 8.39
N ALA A 125 -21.61 1.65 7.72
CA ALA A 125 -22.28 2.88 7.34
C ALA A 125 -23.30 2.66 6.21
N ALA A 126 -22.94 1.86 5.21
CA ALA A 126 -23.84 1.48 4.13
C ALA A 126 -25.06 0.69 4.66
N ASP A 127 -24.84 -0.24 5.58
CA ASP A 127 -25.91 -1.04 6.23
C ASP A 127 -26.85 -0.15 7.07
N ALA A 128 -26.33 0.96 7.61
CA ALA A 128 -27.12 1.97 8.32
C ALA A 128 -27.84 2.98 7.39
N GLY A 129 -27.68 2.86 6.07
CA GLY A 129 -28.32 3.73 5.09
C GLY A 129 -27.58 5.05 4.84
N LEU A 130 -26.31 5.15 5.25
CA LEU A 130 -25.50 6.31 4.92
C LEU A 130 -25.01 6.26 3.47
N ASP A 131 -24.88 7.43 2.85
CA ASP A 131 -24.37 7.55 1.49
C ASP A 131 -22.90 7.16 1.42
N CYS A 132 -22.61 6.14 0.61
CA CYS A 132 -21.27 5.67 0.34
C CYS A 132 -20.91 5.79 -1.13
N HIS A 133 -19.63 6.08 -1.41
CA HIS A 133 -19.13 6.13 -2.78
C HIS A 133 -19.11 4.72 -3.39
N PRO A 134 -19.35 4.53 -4.70
CA PRO A 134 -19.37 3.20 -5.36
C PRO A 134 -18.07 2.38 -5.18
N ARG A 135 -16.93 3.01 -4.97
CA ARG A 135 -15.65 2.36 -4.67
C ARG A 135 -15.37 2.21 -3.18
N GLY A 136 -16.39 2.37 -2.32
CA GLY A 136 -16.28 2.43 -0.87
C GLY A 136 -15.96 3.84 -0.36
N GLY A 137 -16.11 4.00 0.95
CA GLY A 137 -15.92 5.27 1.68
C GLY A 137 -17.23 6.06 1.86
N ILE A 138 -17.41 6.53 3.10
CA ILE A 138 -18.58 7.30 3.53
C ILE A 138 -18.47 8.69 2.91
N ILE A 139 -19.50 9.14 2.23
CA ILE A 139 -19.54 10.49 1.64
C ILE A 139 -19.84 11.50 2.75
N VAL A 140 -18.96 12.51 2.87
CA VAL A 140 -19.12 13.59 3.85
C VAL A 140 -18.97 14.96 3.19
N ASP A 141 -19.56 15.96 3.82
CA ASP A 141 -19.40 17.36 3.43
C ASP A 141 -18.06 17.93 3.99
N LYS A 142 -17.81 19.22 3.73
CA LYS A 142 -16.63 19.94 4.25
C LYS A 142 -16.57 20.07 5.79
N HIS A 143 -17.63 19.71 6.48
CA HIS A 143 -17.75 19.69 7.93
C HIS A 143 -17.75 18.27 8.48
N MET A 144 -17.41 17.26 7.66
CA MET A 144 -17.40 15.83 7.99
C MET A 144 -18.79 15.27 8.34
N ARG A 145 -19.89 15.92 7.93
CA ARG A 145 -21.25 15.42 8.12
C ARG A 145 -21.62 14.48 6.98
N THR A 146 -22.30 13.41 7.33
CA THR A 146 -22.91 12.47 6.38
C THR A 146 -24.25 13.02 5.85
N ASN A 147 -25.00 12.20 5.11
CA ASN A 147 -26.39 12.50 4.75
C ASN A 147 -27.35 12.46 5.97
N ASP A 148 -26.95 11.85 7.09
CA ASP A 148 -27.65 11.96 8.36
C ASP A 148 -27.07 13.14 9.17
N PRO A 149 -27.91 14.14 9.58
CA PRO A 149 -27.40 15.35 10.24
C PRO A 149 -26.76 15.10 11.60
N ASP A 150 -27.06 13.98 12.24
CA ASP A 150 -26.55 13.62 13.56
C ASP A 150 -25.33 12.71 13.52
N ILE A 151 -24.91 12.32 12.30
CA ILE A 151 -23.77 11.40 12.10
C ILE A 151 -22.62 12.09 11.35
N TYR A 152 -21.44 12.00 11.93
CA TYR A 152 -20.18 12.49 11.37
C TYR A 152 -19.24 11.31 11.11
N ALA A 153 -18.43 11.42 10.07
CA ALA A 153 -17.41 10.44 9.78
C ALA A 153 -16.08 11.12 9.41
N GLY A 154 -14.95 10.50 9.77
CA GLY A 154 -13.61 11.02 9.50
C GLY A 154 -12.58 9.92 9.41
N GLY A 155 -11.39 10.22 8.89
CA GLY A 155 -10.27 9.28 8.73
C GLY A 155 -10.34 8.49 7.41
N ASP A 156 -9.71 7.31 7.40
CA ASP A 156 -9.51 6.49 6.19
C ASP A 156 -10.80 5.85 5.64
N CYS A 157 -11.93 5.99 6.33
CA CYS A 157 -13.22 5.46 5.87
C CYS A 157 -14.06 6.47 5.08
N VAL A 158 -13.60 7.71 4.87
CA VAL A 158 -14.41 8.76 4.24
C VAL A 158 -13.93 9.13 2.84
N VAL A 159 -14.86 9.65 2.05
CA VAL A 159 -14.60 10.37 0.80
C VAL A 159 -15.00 11.82 1.01
N VAL A 160 -14.02 12.72 0.86
CA VAL A 160 -14.17 14.16 1.08
C VAL A 160 -14.19 14.93 -0.25
N PRO A 161 -14.82 16.11 -0.31
CA PRO A 161 -14.69 16.97 -1.47
C PRO A 161 -13.24 17.54 -1.54
N ASN A 162 -12.57 17.36 -2.66
CA ASN A 162 -11.28 18.00 -2.93
C ASN A 162 -11.50 19.52 -3.03
N LEU A 163 -10.80 20.29 -2.21
CA LEU A 163 -11.01 21.75 -2.08
C LEU A 163 -10.69 22.53 -3.36
N ILE A 164 -9.87 21.98 -4.25
CA ILE A 164 -9.46 22.64 -5.49
C ILE A 164 -10.41 22.28 -6.63
N THR A 165 -10.70 20.98 -6.77
CA THR A 165 -11.47 20.46 -7.92
C THR A 165 -12.96 20.30 -7.64
N GLY A 166 -13.38 20.30 -6.37
CA GLY A 166 -14.72 19.98 -5.92
C GLY A 166 -15.13 18.51 -6.12
N GLN A 167 -14.26 17.69 -6.68
CA GLN A 167 -14.57 16.28 -6.95
C GLN A 167 -14.36 15.41 -5.70
N PRO A 168 -15.09 14.30 -5.55
CA PRO A 168 -14.86 13.34 -4.49
C PRO A 168 -13.41 12.84 -4.50
N ALA A 169 -12.74 12.86 -3.36
CA ALA A 169 -11.37 12.38 -3.18
C ALA A 169 -11.29 11.39 -2.00
N TYR A 170 -10.57 10.31 -2.22
CA TYR A 170 -10.21 9.34 -1.20
C TYR A 170 -8.70 9.45 -0.95
N LEU A 171 -8.32 9.89 0.24
CA LEU A 171 -6.94 10.16 0.64
C LEU A 171 -6.67 9.53 2.03
N PRO A 172 -6.37 8.21 2.09
CA PRO A 172 -6.13 7.52 3.35
C PRO A 172 -4.75 7.89 3.91
N MET A 173 -4.68 9.01 4.60
CA MET A 173 -3.47 9.54 5.24
C MET A 173 -3.81 10.12 6.61
N GLY A 174 -2.88 9.98 7.57
CA GLY A 174 -3.07 10.45 8.94
C GLY A 174 -3.47 11.94 9.04
N SER A 175 -3.02 12.78 8.11
CA SER A 175 -3.42 14.20 8.04
C SER A 175 -4.92 14.41 7.74
N MET A 176 -5.62 13.40 7.22
CA MET A 176 -7.07 13.46 6.97
C MET A 176 -7.90 13.03 8.17
N ALA A 177 -7.26 12.51 9.22
CA ALA A 177 -7.90 12.07 10.45
C ALA A 177 -7.87 13.12 11.58
N ASN A 178 -7.20 14.26 11.35
CA ASN A 178 -7.01 15.34 12.33
C ASN A 178 -7.84 16.57 11.98
#